data_8d54f5381370c49cd60a61441b1b7724
#
_entry.id   8d54f5381370c49cd60a61441b1b7724
#
_cell.length_a   1.000
_cell.length_b   1.000
_cell.length_c   1.000
_cell.angle_alpha   90.00
_cell.angle_beta   90.00
_cell.angle_gamma   90.00
#
_symmetry.space_group_name_H-M   'P 1'
#
loop_
_entity.id
_entity.type
_entity.pdbx_description
1 polymer ?
#
loop_
_entity_poly.entity_id
_entity_poly.type
_entity_poly.pdbx_seq_one_letter_code
_entity_poly.pdbx_strand_id
1 'polypeptide(L)'
;MNKHIKDIFFAVCAGAIILVIPLLLTHHTPTQVNLVKLDAQEIAAQQEAAAEAEKQAARQARVARIYACSADEDCIIVDKDPCGCSAGPKGVVAINVNHIVEFNEMNNKNTVTSACEETVSQEKECSPSARPVCKARRCKIEY
;
A
#
# COMPACT_ATOMS: atom_id res chain seq x y z
N MET A 1 22.05 -51.67 -29.04
CA MET A 1 21.46 -50.61 -29.90
C MET A 1 22.43 -50.32 -30.98
N ASN A 2 22.07 -50.62 -32.23
CA ASN A 2 22.99 -50.61 -33.38
C ASN A 2 23.50 -49.20 -33.72
N LYS A 3 24.80 -49.07 -34.00
CA LYS A 3 25.44 -47.78 -34.30
C LYS A 3 24.72 -47.00 -35.39
N HIS A 4 24.27 -47.72 -36.44
CA HIS A 4 23.49 -47.14 -37.53
C HIS A 4 22.15 -46.49 -37.14
N ILE A 5 21.49 -46.99 -36.11
CA ILE A 5 20.23 -46.40 -35.62
C ILE A 5 20.46 -45.07 -34.93
N LYS A 6 21.60 -44.91 -34.21
CA LYS A 6 21.97 -43.64 -33.57
C LYS A 6 22.31 -42.57 -34.61
N ASP A 7 23.03 -42.93 -35.68
CA ASP A 7 23.44 -42.00 -36.74
C ASP A 7 22.23 -41.48 -37.52
N ILE A 8 21.24 -42.36 -37.79
CA ILE A 8 20.00 -41.95 -38.47
C ILE A 8 19.13 -41.06 -37.54
N PHE A 9 19.07 -41.37 -36.23
CA PHE A 9 18.32 -40.52 -35.28
C PHE A 9 18.92 -39.12 -35.15
N PHE A 10 20.27 -39.02 -35.16
CA PHE A 10 20.95 -37.73 -35.08
C PHE A 10 20.74 -36.90 -36.36
N ALA A 11 20.78 -37.53 -37.55
CA ALA A 11 20.56 -36.85 -38.81
C ALA A 11 19.11 -36.31 -38.92
N VAL A 12 18.12 -37.08 -38.48
CA VAL A 12 16.71 -36.65 -38.51
C VAL A 12 16.41 -35.55 -37.52
N CYS A 13 16.97 -35.60 -36.31
CA CYS A 13 16.82 -34.55 -35.32
C CYS A 13 17.51 -33.24 -35.74
N ALA A 14 18.73 -33.30 -36.31
CA ALA A 14 19.44 -32.15 -36.79
C ALA A 14 18.72 -31.46 -37.97
N GLY A 15 18.14 -32.26 -38.90
CA GLY A 15 17.34 -31.74 -40.01
C GLY A 15 16.05 -31.05 -39.57
N ALA A 16 15.37 -31.60 -38.56
CA ALA A 16 14.15 -31.03 -38.00
C ALA A 16 14.40 -29.68 -37.30
N ILE A 17 15.51 -29.54 -36.59
CA ILE A 17 15.89 -28.29 -35.92
C ILE A 17 16.18 -27.18 -36.95
N ILE A 18 16.86 -27.49 -38.06
CA ILE A 18 17.19 -26.51 -39.09
C ILE A 18 15.93 -25.98 -39.80
N LEU A 19 14.87 -26.80 -39.92
CA LEU A 19 13.60 -26.39 -40.56
C LEU A 19 12.67 -25.61 -39.62
N VAL A 20 12.69 -25.91 -38.32
CA VAL A 20 11.81 -25.27 -37.35
C VAL A 20 12.29 -23.86 -36.97
N ILE A 21 13.60 -23.63 -36.88
CA ILE A 21 14.16 -22.32 -36.51
C ILE A 21 13.74 -21.22 -37.49
N PRO A 22 13.85 -21.35 -38.81
CA PRO A 22 13.41 -20.31 -39.75
C PRO A 22 11.90 -20.12 -39.74
N LEU A 23 11.10 -21.18 -39.44
CA LEU A 23 9.65 -21.08 -39.37
C LEU A 23 9.20 -20.28 -38.12
N LEU A 24 9.90 -20.41 -36.99
CA LEU A 24 9.68 -19.64 -35.80
C LEU A 24 10.13 -18.18 -35.94
N LEU A 25 11.20 -17.92 -36.72
CA LEU A 25 11.70 -16.59 -36.99
C LEU A 25 10.84 -15.80 -37.99
N THR A 26 10.14 -16.46 -38.91
CA THR A 26 9.23 -15.80 -39.84
C THR A 26 7.87 -15.45 -39.24
N HIS A 27 7.49 -16.08 -38.11
CA HIS A 27 6.28 -15.71 -37.37
C HIS A 27 6.48 -14.55 -36.39
N HIS A 28 7.68 -14.06 -36.18
CA HIS A 28 7.89 -12.75 -35.59
C HIS A 28 7.65 -11.68 -36.67
N THR A 29 6.38 -11.49 -37.05
CA THR A 29 5.97 -10.21 -37.57
C THR A 29 6.35 -9.18 -36.52
N PRO A 30 7.21 -8.19 -36.84
CA PRO A 30 7.37 -7.08 -35.93
C PRO A 30 5.96 -6.51 -35.75
N THR A 31 5.40 -6.67 -34.56
CA THR A 31 4.22 -5.91 -34.16
C THR A 31 4.62 -4.47 -34.45
N GLN A 32 4.08 -3.90 -35.52
CA GLN A 32 4.15 -2.47 -35.76
C GLN A 32 3.56 -1.86 -34.50
N VAL A 33 4.44 -1.46 -33.59
CA VAL A 33 4.06 -0.58 -32.51
C VAL A 33 3.57 0.65 -33.26
N ASN A 34 2.24 0.71 -33.47
CA ASN A 34 1.59 1.94 -33.82
C ASN A 34 1.96 2.89 -32.67
N LEU A 35 3.00 3.68 -32.89
CA LEU A 35 3.26 4.88 -32.14
C LEU A 35 2.04 5.77 -32.38
N VAL A 36 0.95 5.45 -31.66
CA VAL A 36 -0.15 6.38 -31.48
C VAL A 36 0.54 7.61 -30.93
N LYS A 37 0.55 8.67 -31.72
CA LYS A 37 0.91 10.00 -31.22
C LYS A 37 -0.08 10.28 -30.10
N LEU A 38 0.31 9.96 -28.86
CA LEU A 38 -0.42 10.41 -27.68
C LEU A 38 -0.45 11.92 -27.76
N ASP A 39 -1.64 12.48 -27.81
CA ASP A 39 -1.80 13.93 -27.77
C ASP A 39 -1.13 14.46 -26.50
N ALA A 40 -0.50 15.61 -26.58
CA ALA A 40 0.19 16.22 -25.44
C ALA A 40 -0.71 16.32 -24.18
N GLN A 41 -2.03 16.43 -24.41
CA GLN A 41 -3.04 16.45 -23.36
C GLN A 41 -3.21 15.09 -22.66
N GLU A 42 -3.11 14.00 -23.40
CA GLU A 42 -3.18 12.64 -22.83
C GLU A 42 -1.94 12.31 -22.01
N ILE A 43 -0.75 12.73 -22.49
CA ILE A 43 0.50 12.60 -21.74
C ILE A 43 0.44 13.41 -20.45
N ALA A 44 -0.06 14.65 -20.49
CA ALA A 44 -0.21 15.48 -19.31
C ALA A 44 -1.17 14.85 -18.29
N ALA A 45 -2.31 14.31 -18.73
CA ALA A 45 -3.26 13.63 -17.86
C ALA A 45 -2.67 12.37 -17.20
N GLN A 46 -1.87 11.60 -17.93
CA GLN A 46 -1.18 10.43 -17.37
C GLN A 46 -0.12 10.83 -16.34
N GLN A 47 0.62 11.91 -16.57
CA GLN A 47 1.59 12.44 -15.60
C GLN A 47 0.92 12.94 -14.32
N GLU A 48 -0.21 13.63 -14.44
CA GLU A 48 -0.98 14.11 -13.29
C GLU A 48 -1.53 12.92 -12.47
N ALA A 49 -2.12 11.91 -13.14
CA ALA A 49 -2.60 10.70 -12.48
C ALA A 49 -1.48 9.93 -11.77
N ALA A 50 -0.29 9.84 -12.37
CA ALA A 50 0.86 9.20 -11.76
C ALA A 50 1.35 9.98 -10.52
N ALA A 51 1.40 11.29 -10.58
CA ALA A 51 1.78 12.14 -9.45
C ALA A 51 0.77 12.05 -8.29
N GLU A 52 -0.51 11.96 -8.59
CA GLU A 52 -1.54 11.74 -7.57
C GLU A 52 -1.45 10.36 -6.93
N ALA A 53 -1.20 9.32 -7.72
CA ALA A 53 -1.01 7.96 -7.21
C ALA A 53 0.21 7.89 -6.27
N GLU A 54 1.30 8.56 -6.59
CA GLU A 54 2.48 8.66 -5.73
C GLU A 54 2.17 9.37 -4.41
N LYS A 55 1.46 10.49 -4.44
CA LYS A 55 1.01 11.21 -3.24
C LYS A 55 0.13 10.34 -2.35
N GLN A 56 -0.79 9.58 -2.94
CA GLN A 56 -1.66 8.66 -2.21
C GLN A 56 -0.86 7.52 -1.58
N ALA A 57 0.09 6.93 -2.31
CA ALA A 57 0.97 5.88 -1.79
C ALA A 57 1.83 6.40 -0.62
N ALA A 58 2.40 7.59 -0.74
CA ALA A 58 3.16 8.23 0.33
C ALA A 58 2.30 8.48 1.57
N ARG A 59 1.06 8.95 1.39
CA ARG A 59 0.11 9.15 2.50
C ARG A 59 -0.25 7.84 3.19
N GLN A 60 -0.51 6.78 2.42
CA GLN A 60 -0.81 5.46 2.97
C GLN A 60 0.37 4.88 3.75
N ALA A 61 1.59 5.01 3.22
CA ALA A 61 2.81 4.59 3.90
C ALA A 61 3.03 5.36 5.21
N ARG A 62 2.74 6.66 5.22
CA ARG A 62 2.78 7.50 6.42
C ARG A 62 1.77 7.02 7.47
N VAL A 63 0.52 6.80 7.08
CA VAL A 63 -0.52 6.26 7.95
C VAL A 63 -0.12 4.90 8.51
N ALA A 64 0.41 4.00 7.66
CA ALA A 64 0.84 2.68 8.10
C ALA A 64 1.92 2.75 9.21
N ARG A 65 2.91 3.64 9.08
CA ARG A 65 3.97 3.84 10.11
C ARG A 65 3.41 4.35 11.44
N ILE A 66 2.49 5.30 11.40
CA ILE A 66 1.88 5.89 12.61
C ILE A 66 1.22 4.82 13.48
N TYR A 67 0.66 3.80 12.86
CA TYR A 67 -0.04 2.73 13.57
C TYR A 67 0.81 1.46 13.78
N ALA A 68 1.99 1.35 13.17
CA ALA A 68 2.82 0.16 13.27
C ALA A 68 3.43 0.01 14.68
N CYS A 69 3.49 -1.22 15.17
CA CYS A 69 4.09 -1.55 16.47
C CYS A 69 4.75 -2.92 16.45
N SER A 70 5.62 -3.17 17.42
CA SER A 70 6.26 -4.46 17.68
C SER A 70 5.87 -5.02 19.04
N ALA A 71 5.58 -4.14 20.00
CA ALA A 71 5.19 -4.48 21.38
C ALA A 71 4.11 -3.49 21.86
N ASP A 72 3.44 -3.81 22.97
CA ASP A 72 2.38 -2.98 23.55
C ASP A 72 2.91 -1.61 24.01
N GLU A 73 4.14 -1.57 24.47
CA GLU A 73 4.86 -0.38 24.94
C GLU A 73 5.10 0.64 23.81
N ASP A 74 5.06 0.19 22.55
CA ASP A 74 5.14 1.08 21.40
C ASP A 74 3.86 1.91 21.23
N CYS A 75 2.76 1.54 21.87
CA CYS A 75 1.44 2.09 21.63
C CYS A 75 1.00 3.04 22.74
N ILE A 76 0.40 4.16 22.36
CA ILE A 76 -0.26 5.12 23.26
C ILE A 76 -1.65 5.46 22.72
N ILE A 77 -2.56 5.79 23.61
CA ILE A 77 -3.87 6.37 23.26
C ILE A 77 -3.70 7.87 23.17
N VAL A 78 -4.17 8.47 22.09
CA VAL A 78 -4.15 9.90 21.85
C VAL A 78 -5.51 10.37 21.36
N ASP A 79 -5.81 11.65 21.57
CA ASP A 79 -6.99 12.26 20.98
C ASP A 79 -6.81 12.41 19.49
N LYS A 80 -7.72 11.86 18.72
CA LYS A 80 -7.85 12.05 17.29
C LYS A 80 -8.62 13.34 16.97
N ASP A 81 -9.64 13.60 17.78
CA ASP A 81 -10.43 14.83 17.75
C ASP A 81 -9.94 15.79 18.86
N PRO A 82 -9.96 17.11 18.66
CA PRO A 82 -9.62 18.06 19.71
C PRO A 82 -10.43 17.91 20.99
N CYS A 83 -11.65 17.41 20.89
CA CYS A 83 -12.53 17.12 22.03
C CYS A 83 -12.29 15.74 22.66
N GLY A 84 -11.40 14.92 22.11
CA GLY A 84 -11.12 13.58 22.62
C GLY A 84 -12.40 12.77 22.80
N CYS A 85 -12.56 12.18 23.98
CA CYS A 85 -13.74 11.38 24.32
C CYS A 85 -15.06 12.15 24.41
N SER A 86 -15.04 13.47 24.48
CA SER A 86 -16.27 14.28 24.35
C SER A 86 -16.82 14.29 22.92
N ALA A 87 -16.00 13.92 21.91
CA ALA A 87 -16.45 13.68 20.55
C ALA A 87 -16.94 12.23 20.31
N GLY A 88 -17.06 11.43 21.35
CA GLY A 88 -17.43 10.01 21.29
C GLY A 88 -16.25 9.06 21.08
N PRO A 89 -16.48 7.76 20.85
CA PRO A 89 -15.45 6.73 20.82
C PRO A 89 -14.47 6.90 19.65
N LYS A 90 -14.87 7.61 18.61
CA LYS A 90 -14.01 7.93 17.46
C LYS A 90 -13.09 9.12 17.72
N GLY A 91 -13.25 9.81 18.85
CA GLY A 91 -12.42 10.93 19.27
C GLY A 91 -11.01 10.54 19.73
N VAL A 92 -10.79 9.26 20.03
CA VAL A 92 -9.50 8.71 20.48
C VAL A 92 -9.00 7.61 19.54
N VAL A 93 -7.68 7.37 19.56
CA VAL A 93 -7.04 6.33 18.75
C VAL A 93 -5.74 5.88 19.39
N ALA A 94 -5.35 4.62 19.20
CA ALA A 94 -4.02 4.13 19.58
C ALA A 94 -3.04 4.27 18.41
N ILE A 95 -1.87 4.87 18.68
CA ILE A 95 -0.80 5.10 17.72
C ILE A 95 0.55 4.69 18.29
N ASN A 96 1.55 4.58 17.44
CA ASN A 96 2.93 4.41 17.89
C ASN A 96 3.46 5.70 18.51
N VAL A 97 4.01 5.60 19.71
CA VAL A 97 4.53 6.74 20.50
C VAL A 97 5.59 7.54 19.74
N ASN A 98 6.41 6.88 18.92
CA ASN A 98 7.47 7.51 18.14
C ASN A 98 6.95 8.37 16.98
N HIS A 99 5.67 8.26 16.64
CA HIS A 99 5.03 8.97 15.53
C HIS A 99 3.99 10.00 15.96
N ILE A 100 3.99 10.41 17.24
CA ILE A 100 3.01 11.37 17.78
C ILE A 100 3.06 12.73 17.06
N VAL A 101 4.24 13.20 16.71
CA VAL A 101 4.40 14.47 15.98
C VAL A 101 3.80 14.37 14.59
N GLU A 102 4.14 13.31 13.88
CA GLU A 102 3.63 13.02 12.53
C GLU A 102 2.09 12.86 12.52
N PHE A 103 1.54 12.21 13.55
CA PHE A 103 0.10 12.08 13.74
C PHE A 103 -0.58 13.44 13.96
N ASN A 104 -0.02 14.29 14.80
CA ASN A 104 -0.56 15.61 15.08
C ASN A 104 -0.56 16.52 13.86
N GLU A 105 0.51 16.48 13.05
CA GLU A 105 0.57 17.19 11.78
C GLU A 105 -0.51 16.75 10.80
N MET A 106 -0.75 15.44 10.71
CA MET A 106 -1.77 14.91 9.81
C MET A 106 -3.20 15.27 10.22
N ASN A 107 -3.48 15.34 11.52
CA ASN A 107 -4.82 15.60 12.03
C ASN A 107 -5.15 17.08 12.21
N ASN A 108 -4.18 17.97 11.93
CA ASN A 108 -4.34 19.44 11.99
C ASN A 108 -5.06 19.92 13.26
N LYS A 109 -4.62 19.40 14.43
CA LYS A 109 -5.29 19.57 15.73
C LYS A 109 -5.38 21.04 16.22
N ASN A 110 -4.86 22.00 15.47
CA ASN A 110 -4.82 23.40 15.90
C ASN A 110 -6.11 24.19 15.64
N THR A 111 -7.13 23.55 15.09
CA THR A 111 -8.40 24.22 14.81
C THR A 111 -9.53 23.61 15.62
N VAL A 112 -9.63 23.99 16.90
CA VAL A 112 -10.88 23.82 17.67
C VAL A 112 -11.86 24.85 17.09
N THR A 113 -12.78 24.39 16.25
CA THR A 113 -13.78 25.27 15.60
C THR A 113 -15.11 25.31 16.34
N SER A 114 -15.30 24.43 17.33
CA SER A 114 -16.53 24.35 18.13
C SER A 114 -16.22 24.02 19.59
N ALA A 115 -17.08 24.47 20.49
CA ALA A 115 -17.01 24.05 21.89
C ALA A 115 -17.27 22.54 21.99
N CYS A 116 -16.43 21.85 22.76
CA CYS A 116 -16.65 20.43 23.03
C CYS A 116 -17.88 20.25 23.92
N GLU A 117 -18.60 19.14 23.77
CA GLU A 117 -19.67 18.77 24.68
C GLU A 117 -19.08 18.51 26.08
N GLU A 118 -19.82 18.90 27.14
CA GLU A 118 -19.38 18.68 28.50
C GLU A 118 -19.41 17.20 28.92
N THR A 119 -20.18 16.39 28.21
CA THR A 119 -20.35 14.96 28.49
C THR A 119 -19.26 14.14 27.79
N VAL A 120 -18.47 13.46 28.63
CA VAL A 120 -17.49 12.46 28.10
C VAL A 120 -18.25 11.19 27.73
N SER A 121 -17.91 10.64 26.57
CA SER A 121 -18.46 9.36 26.12
C SER A 121 -18.13 8.23 27.10
N GLN A 122 -19.13 7.41 27.39
CA GLN A 122 -18.99 6.21 28.24
C GLN A 122 -18.69 4.95 27.41
N GLU A 123 -18.39 5.14 26.13
CA GLU A 123 -17.96 4.05 25.23
C GLU A 123 -16.65 3.41 25.73
N LYS A 124 -16.45 2.17 25.36
CA LYS A 124 -15.34 1.34 25.86
C LYS A 124 -13.96 1.92 25.59
N GLU A 125 -13.79 2.60 24.47
CA GLU A 125 -12.56 3.29 24.07
C GLU A 125 -12.18 4.43 25.00
N CYS A 126 -13.18 5.01 25.67
CA CYS A 126 -13.06 6.10 26.63
C CYS A 126 -13.09 5.63 28.08
N SER A 127 -13.18 4.33 28.30
CA SER A 127 -13.19 3.74 29.65
C SER A 127 -11.82 3.89 30.32
N PRO A 128 -11.76 4.07 31.65
CA PRO A 128 -10.50 3.99 32.40
C PRO A 128 -9.78 2.65 32.30
N SER A 129 -10.47 1.58 31.84
CA SER A 129 -9.86 0.27 31.52
C SER A 129 -9.29 0.18 30.14
N ALA A 130 -9.53 1.17 29.28
CA ALA A 130 -8.99 1.19 27.93
C ALA A 130 -7.46 1.29 27.96
N ARG A 131 -6.80 0.40 27.23
CA ARG A 131 -5.35 0.33 27.15
C ARG A 131 -4.90 0.19 25.70
N PRO A 132 -3.76 0.80 25.33
CA PRO A 132 -3.18 0.59 24.03
C PRO A 132 -2.50 -0.78 23.98
N VAL A 133 -2.67 -1.51 22.89
CA VAL A 133 -2.04 -2.81 22.63
C VAL A 133 -1.55 -2.90 21.20
N CYS A 134 -0.49 -3.69 21.00
CA CYS A 134 0.02 -4.04 19.68
C CYS A 134 -0.59 -5.35 19.19
N LYS A 135 -1.60 -5.29 18.32
CA LYS A 135 -2.28 -6.46 17.79
C LYS A 135 -2.12 -6.54 16.27
N ALA A 136 -1.60 -7.65 15.79
CA ALA A 136 -1.28 -7.83 14.37
C ALA A 136 -0.38 -6.71 13.82
N ARG A 137 0.65 -6.33 14.57
CA ARG A 137 1.60 -5.26 14.25
C ARG A 137 0.97 -3.87 14.09
N ARG A 138 -0.14 -3.66 14.75
CA ARG A 138 -0.86 -2.38 14.69
C ARG A 138 -1.38 -2.02 16.06
N CYS A 139 -1.17 -0.78 16.47
CA CYS A 139 -1.72 -0.22 17.70
C CYS A 139 -3.25 -0.21 17.65
N LYS A 140 -3.86 -0.73 18.69
CA LYS A 140 -5.32 -0.79 18.91
C LYS A 140 -5.64 -0.45 20.35
N ILE A 141 -6.90 -0.12 20.63
CA ILE A 141 -7.42 0.04 21.97
C ILE A 141 -8.11 -1.27 22.35
N GLU A 142 -7.74 -1.84 23.51
CA GLU A 142 -8.46 -2.92 24.20
C GLU A 142 -9.00 -2.45 25.55
N TYR A 143 -10.04 -3.12 26.06
CA TYR A 143 -10.78 -2.81 27.29
C TYR A 143 -11.31 -4.07 27.96
#